data_624c42dbb9af1f66501bf91843f1c743
#
_entry.id   624c42dbb9af1f66501bf91843f1c743
#
_cell.length_a   1.000
_cell.length_b   1.000
_cell.length_c   1.000
_cell.angle_alpha   90.00
_cell.angle_beta   90.00
_cell.angle_gamma   90.00
#
_symmetry.space_group_name_H-M   'P 1'
#
loop_
_entity.id
_entity.type
_entity.pdbx_description
1 polymer ?
#
loop_
_entity_poly.entity_id
_entity_poly.type
_entity_poly.pdbx_seq_one_letter_code
_entity_poly.pdbx_strand_id
1 'polypeptide(L)'
;MVKQLSDQAADDTLWVTGVGQHQMWAAQLIDFKRPNSWMTSGGLGTMGYGLPAAIGAAVGGNGRPVWLIDGDGSFQMTSEELAAAFFDHAPVKIALLNNSVYGMVRQWQTLFYGQHYSATNLLDGEAHGEEGVKLEANGDMPVEVPDFVKLAEAYGCVGMRAFTKDEAIACIKKANEINDRPVLIDFRVWKDAMVWPMVAAGASNDDVTYMPGIKPLRDDTTGEN
;
A
#
# COMPACT_ATOMS: atom_id res chain seq x y z
N MET A 1 7.63 -0.74 6.74
CA MET A 1 6.23 -0.59 7.19
C MET A 1 5.39 -1.85 6.96
N VAL A 2 5.27 -2.42 5.74
CA VAL A 2 4.50 -3.66 5.49
C VAL A 2 4.90 -4.81 6.43
N LYS A 3 6.20 -5.00 6.70
CA LYS A 3 6.67 -5.97 7.68
C LYS A 3 6.15 -5.68 9.10
N GLN A 4 5.99 -4.41 9.49
CA GLN A 4 5.43 -4.04 10.80
C GLN A 4 3.93 -4.35 10.89
N LEU A 5 3.18 -4.25 9.78
CA LEU A 5 1.80 -4.73 9.72
C LEU A 5 1.74 -6.23 9.98
N SER A 6 2.58 -7.00 9.28
CA SER A 6 2.68 -8.45 9.46
C SER A 6 3.01 -8.85 10.89
N ASP A 7 3.97 -8.15 11.52
CA ASP A 7 4.45 -8.49 12.87
C ASP A 7 3.45 -8.16 13.99
N GLN A 8 2.52 -7.22 13.74
CA GLN A 8 1.53 -6.75 14.73
C GLN A 8 0.11 -7.25 14.48
N ALA A 9 -0.13 -7.90 13.35
CA ALA A 9 -1.44 -8.46 13.02
C ALA A 9 -1.69 -9.79 13.75
N ALA A 10 -2.97 -10.10 13.96
CA ALA A 10 -3.38 -11.41 14.47
C ALA A 10 -3.12 -12.51 13.43
N ASP A 11 -2.86 -13.73 13.90
CA ASP A 11 -2.53 -14.88 13.04
C ASP A 11 -3.64 -15.28 12.06
N ASP A 12 -4.89 -14.91 12.35
CA ASP A 12 -6.05 -15.18 11.52
C ASP A 12 -6.48 -14.01 10.65
N THR A 13 -5.66 -12.96 10.57
CA THR A 13 -5.93 -11.78 9.74
C THR A 13 -6.21 -12.15 8.29
N LEU A 14 -7.27 -11.53 7.74
CA LEU A 14 -7.55 -11.50 6.31
C LEU A 14 -6.82 -10.31 5.69
N TRP A 15 -5.97 -10.61 4.73
CA TRP A 15 -5.19 -9.62 4.01
C TRP A 15 -5.84 -9.33 2.65
N VAL A 16 -6.07 -8.07 2.37
CA VAL A 16 -6.59 -7.61 1.08
C VAL A 16 -5.62 -6.60 0.49
N THR A 17 -5.41 -6.62 -0.81
CA THR A 17 -4.56 -5.60 -1.44
C THR A 17 -5.27 -4.93 -2.61
N GLY A 18 -5.03 -3.62 -2.76
CA GLY A 18 -5.18 -2.95 -4.04
C GLY A 18 -4.09 -3.39 -5.02
N VAL A 19 -3.90 -2.65 -6.10
CA VAL A 19 -2.96 -3.01 -7.16
C VAL A 19 -1.88 -1.93 -7.35
N GLY A 20 -0.62 -2.37 -7.28
CA GLY A 20 0.57 -1.53 -7.44
C GLY A 20 1.77 -2.08 -6.68
N GLN A 21 2.76 -1.23 -6.39
CA GLN A 21 3.95 -1.60 -5.62
C GLN A 21 3.60 -2.19 -4.24
N HIS A 22 2.60 -1.61 -3.57
CA HIS A 22 2.10 -2.07 -2.28
C HIS A 22 1.61 -3.52 -2.31
N GLN A 23 0.97 -3.96 -3.40
CA GLN A 23 0.56 -5.34 -3.63
C GLN A 23 1.78 -6.27 -3.67
N MET A 24 2.82 -5.89 -4.40
CA MET A 24 4.04 -6.68 -4.53
C MET A 24 4.80 -6.74 -3.21
N TRP A 25 4.92 -5.62 -2.49
CA TRP A 25 5.52 -5.62 -1.15
C TRP A 25 4.71 -6.44 -0.14
N ALA A 26 3.37 -6.45 -0.23
CA ALA A 26 2.55 -7.32 0.60
C ALA A 26 2.85 -8.80 0.32
N ALA A 27 2.93 -9.20 -0.96
CA ALA A 27 3.28 -10.56 -1.35
C ALA A 27 4.67 -11.00 -0.83
N GLN A 28 5.63 -10.06 -0.78
CA GLN A 28 7.01 -10.34 -0.36
C GLN A 28 7.20 -10.34 1.17
N LEU A 29 6.43 -9.53 1.90
CA LEU A 29 6.77 -9.16 3.28
C LEU A 29 5.73 -9.60 4.32
N ILE A 30 4.51 -9.96 3.91
CA ILE A 30 3.50 -10.51 4.82
C ILE A 30 3.78 -11.98 5.09
N ASP A 31 3.79 -12.34 6.36
CA ASP A 31 3.87 -13.71 6.79
C ASP A 31 2.44 -14.29 6.90
N PHE A 32 1.98 -14.95 5.85
CA PHE A 32 0.64 -15.53 5.76
C PHE A 32 0.55 -16.77 6.64
N LYS A 33 -0.10 -16.67 7.78
CA LYS A 33 -0.22 -17.75 8.77
C LYS A 33 -1.26 -18.80 8.43
N ARG A 34 -2.23 -18.49 7.56
CA ARG A 34 -3.33 -19.39 7.21
C ARG A 34 -3.56 -19.41 5.69
N PRO A 35 -3.95 -20.55 5.12
CA PRO A 35 -4.40 -20.63 3.73
C PRO A 35 -5.68 -19.79 3.55
N ASN A 36 -5.93 -19.34 2.32
CA ASN A 36 -7.09 -18.54 1.93
C ASN A 36 -7.26 -17.27 2.80
N SER A 37 -6.16 -16.65 3.19
CA SER A 37 -6.14 -15.41 3.96
C SER A 37 -5.70 -14.19 3.15
N TRP A 38 -5.45 -14.34 1.85
CA TRP A 38 -5.04 -13.26 0.97
C TRP A 38 -5.94 -13.13 -0.25
N MET A 39 -6.53 -11.94 -0.41
CA MET A 39 -7.41 -11.57 -1.52
C MET A 39 -6.76 -10.43 -2.30
N THR A 40 -6.53 -10.64 -3.58
CA THR A 40 -5.85 -9.69 -4.45
C THR A 40 -6.26 -9.86 -5.90
N SER A 41 -6.30 -8.77 -6.67
CA SER A 41 -6.51 -8.84 -8.12
C SER A 41 -5.20 -9.21 -8.82
N GLY A 42 -4.79 -10.50 -8.72
CA GLY A 42 -3.53 -10.99 -9.27
C GLY A 42 -3.57 -11.31 -10.76
N GLY A 43 -4.76 -11.52 -11.33
CA GLY A 43 -4.93 -11.82 -12.75
C GLY A 43 -5.01 -10.57 -13.62
N LEU A 44 -6.06 -9.77 -13.45
CA LEU A 44 -6.27 -8.55 -14.24
C LEU A 44 -5.54 -7.31 -13.68
N GLY A 45 -5.17 -7.31 -12.42
CA GLY A 45 -4.50 -6.17 -11.80
C GLY A 45 -5.40 -4.94 -11.72
N THR A 46 -6.63 -5.09 -11.26
CA THR A 46 -7.64 -4.03 -11.22
C THR A 46 -7.39 -3.10 -10.05
N MET A 47 -6.92 -1.88 -10.30
CA MET A 47 -6.86 -0.81 -9.30
C MET A 47 -8.27 -0.47 -8.83
N GLY A 48 -8.45 -0.20 -7.52
CA GLY A 48 -9.77 -0.01 -6.90
C GLY A 48 -10.43 -1.30 -6.39
N TYR A 49 -9.87 -2.48 -6.67
CA TYR A 49 -10.37 -3.75 -6.13
C TYR A 49 -10.29 -3.81 -4.60
N GLY A 50 -9.29 -3.16 -4.02
CA GLY A 50 -8.90 -3.35 -2.62
C GLY A 50 -10.00 -3.06 -1.60
N LEU A 51 -10.58 -1.85 -1.63
CA LEU A 51 -11.55 -1.42 -0.63
C LEU A 51 -12.85 -2.23 -0.66
N PRO A 52 -13.55 -2.39 -1.80
CA PRO A 52 -14.75 -3.21 -1.84
C PRO A 52 -14.51 -4.68 -1.47
N ALA A 53 -13.36 -5.25 -1.86
CA ALA A 53 -13.01 -6.60 -1.46
C ALA A 53 -12.75 -6.74 0.05
N ALA A 54 -12.16 -5.70 0.68
CA ALA A 54 -11.93 -5.68 2.13
C ALA A 54 -13.25 -5.57 2.91
N ILE A 55 -14.23 -4.81 2.41
CA ILE A 55 -15.58 -4.75 2.97
C ILE A 55 -16.23 -6.15 2.89
N GLY A 56 -16.18 -6.78 1.72
CA GLY A 56 -16.68 -8.14 1.55
C GLY A 56 -15.99 -9.15 2.47
N ALA A 57 -14.67 -9.01 2.68
CA ALA A 57 -13.92 -9.84 3.61
C ALA A 57 -14.33 -9.60 5.08
N ALA A 58 -14.66 -8.36 5.47
CA ALA A 58 -15.14 -8.06 6.81
C ALA A 58 -16.53 -8.66 7.05
N VAL A 59 -17.43 -8.57 6.07
CA VAL A 59 -18.79 -9.14 6.16
C VAL A 59 -18.73 -10.67 6.18
N GLY A 60 -17.95 -11.28 5.30
CA GLY A 60 -17.87 -12.75 5.17
C GLY A 60 -16.85 -13.43 6.07
N GLY A 61 -16.01 -12.68 6.76
CA GLY A 61 -14.85 -13.18 7.50
C GLY A 61 -15.14 -13.75 8.90
N ASN A 62 -16.39 -13.81 9.34
CA ASN A 62 -16.79 -14.33 10.65
C ASN A 62 -16.03 -13.67 11.82
N GLY A 63 -15.90 -12.36 11.80
CA GLY A 63 -15.23 -11.56 12.85
C GLY A 63 -13.71 -11.59 12.82
N ARG A 64 -13.09 -12.17 11.81
CA ARG A 64 -11.63 -12.11 11.61
C ARG A 64 -11.19 -10.68 11.31
N PRO A 65 -10.04 -10.24 11.83
CA PRO A 65 -9.49 -8.94 11.48
C PRO A 65 -9.23 -8.84 9.98
N VAL A 66 -9.53 -7.66 9.38
CA VAL A 66 -9.27 -7.40 7.97
C VAL A 66 -8.31 -6.23 7.84
N TRP A 67 -7.18 -6.44 7.18
CA TRP A 67 -6.25 -5.41 6.77
C TRP A 67 -6.27 -5.27 5.24
N LEU A 68 -6.58 -4.07 4.78
CA LEU A 68 -6.38 -3.64 3.40
C LEU A 68 -5.03 -2.93 3.30
N ILE A 69 -4.19 -3.37 2.38
CA ILE A 69 -2.96 -2.66 1.99
C ILE A 69 -3.19 -2.08 0.60
N ASP A 70 -3.27 -0.75 0.50
CA ASP A 70 -3.56 -0.08 -0.76
C ASP A 70 -2.57 1.07 -1.01
N GLY A 71 -2.47 1.51 -2.25
CA GLY A 71 -1.76 2.72 -2.63
C GLY A 71 -2.75 3.87 -2.87
N ASP A 72 -2.26 5.10 -2.74
CA ASP A 72 -3.05 6.31 -2.94
C ASP A 72 -3.77 6.35 -4.29
N GLY A 73 -3.12 5.95 -5.38
CA GLY A 73 -3.73 5.91 -6.69
C GLY A 73 -4.79 4.82 -6.87
N SER A 74 -4.56 3.62 -6.33
CA SER A 74 -5.52 2.52 -6.38
C SER A 74 -6.73 2.78 -5.49
N PHE A 75 -6.50 3.27 -4.28
CA PHE A 75 -7.55 3.60 -3.31
C PHE A 75 -8.52 4.67 -3.82
N GLN A 76 -8.01 5.71 -4.50
CA GLN A 76 -8.85 6.79 -5.03
C GLN A 76 -9.89 6.32 -6.05
N MET A 77 -9.69 5.17 -6.69
CA MET A 77 -10.61 4.67 -7.72
C MET A 77 -11.95 4.19 -7.17
N THR A 78 -12.02 3.89 -5.87
CA THR A 78 -13.23 3.40 -5.19
C THR A 78 -13.32 3.92 -3.76
N SER A 79 -12.73 5.09 -3.47
CA SER A 79 -12.71 5.66 -2.12
C SER A 79 -14.10 5.98 -1.56
N GLU A 80 -15.09 6.17 -2.42
CA GLU A 80 -16.50 6.36 -2.06
C GLU A 80 -17.10 5.15 -1.33
N GLU A 81 -16.52 3.97 -1.50
CA GLU A 81 -16.94 2.77 -0.77
C GLU A 81 -16.67 2.84 0.75
N LEU A 82 -15.94 3.87 1.21
CA LEU A 82 -15.87 4.17 2.65
C LEU A 82 -17.27 4.41 3.25
N ALA A 83 -18.23 4.90 2.44
CA ALA A 83 -19.61 5.04 2.87
C ALA A 83 -20.22 3.67 3.22
N ALA A 84 -20.07 2.68 2.34
CA ALA A 84 -20.56 1.32 2.58
C ALA A 84 -19.86 0.69 3.79
N ALA A 85 -18.53 0.84 3.89
CA ALA A 85 -17.77 0.34 5.03
C ALA A 85 -18.26 0.92 6.37
N PHE A 86 -18.59 2.21 6.39
CA PHE A 86 -19.10 2.88 7.58
C PHE A 86 -20.53 2.43 7.93
N PHE A 87 -21.43 2.41 6.93
CA PHE A 87 -22.85 2.02 7.15
C PHE A 87 -23.00 0.57 7.60
N ASP A 88 -22.20 -0.32 7.04
CA ASP A 88 -22.24 -1.76 7.39
C ASP A 88 -21.42 -2.08 8.63
N HIS A 89 -20.87 -1.06 9.31
CA HIS A 89 -19.98 -1.26 10.46
C HIS A 89 -18.85 -2.26 10.20
N ALA A 90 -18.32 -2.25 8.97
CA ALA A 90 -17.24 -3.13 8.56
C ALA A 90 -15.89 -2.62 9.12
N PRO A 91 -15.28 -3.26 10.11
CA PRO A 91 -14.09 -2.73 10.81
C PRO A 91 -12.81 -2.99 10.00
N VAL A 92 -12.81 -2.55 8.75
CA VAL A 92 -11.64 -2.66 7.86
C VAL A 92 -10.55 -1.72 8.33
N LYS A 93 -9.33 -2.23 8.42
CA LYS A 93 -8.13 -1.45 8.71
C LYS A 93 -7.39 -1.20 7.41
N ILE A 94 -7.29 0.05 7.00
CA ILE A 94 -6.71 0.47 5.71
C ILE A 94 -5.32 1.02 5.94
N ALA A 95 -4.32 0.30 5.47
CA ALA A 95 -2.93 0.75 5.40
C ALA A 95 -2.69 1.38 4.02
N LEU A 96 -2.82 2.70 3.93
CA LEU A 96 -2.63 3.45 2.70
C LEU A 96 -1.14 3.79 2.54
N LEU A 97 -0.45 3.15 1.60
CA LEU A 97 0.93 3.45 1.24
C LEU A 97 0.95 4.62 0.25
N ASN A 98 1.03 5.82 0.79
CA ASN A 98 0.89 7.06 0.03
C ASN A 98 2.25 7.63 -0.35
N ASN A 99 2.64 7.45 -1.59
CA ASN A 99 3.85 8.01 -2.19
C ASN A 99 3.56 9.18 -3.15
N SER A 100 2.29 9.54 -3.32
CA SER A 100 1.80 10.60 -4.20
C SER A 100 2.12 10.39 -5.68
N VAL A 101 2.32 9.13 -6.09
CA VAL A 101 2.59 8.77 -7.48
C VAL A 101 1.96 7.40 -7.81
N TYR A 102 1.70 7.15 -9.09
CA TYR A 102 1.48 5.78 -9.59
C TYR A 102 2.81 5.01 -9.59
N GLY A 103 3.19 4.49 -8.41
CA GLY A 103 4.55 4.03 -8.13
C GLY A 103 5.05 2.92 -9.04
N MET A 104 4.20 1.94 -9.42
CA MET A 104 4.62 0.86 -10.33
C MET A 104 4.88 1.38 -11.74
N VAL A 105 4.01 2.26 -12.27
CA VAL A 105 4.22 2.88 -13.59
C VAL A 105 5.47 3.77 -13.57
N ARG A 106 5.66 4.57 -12.52
CA ARG A 106 6.87 5.37 -12.32
C ARG A 106 8.13 4.51 -12.28
N GLN A 107 8.10 3.36 -11.59
CA GLN A 107 9.23 2.43 -11.56
C GLN A 107 9.59 1.93 -12.96
N TRP A 108 8.61 1.59 -13.79
CA TRP A 108 8.85 1.20 -15.18
C TRP A 108 9.42 2.35 -16.02
N GLN A 109 8.90 3.55 -15.85
CA GLN A 109 9.45 4.73 -16.53
C GLN A 109 10.90 4.99 -16.12
N THR A 110 11.24 4.76 -14.86
CA THR A 110 12.62 4.84 -14.36
C THR A 110 13.52 3.80 -15.04
N LEU A 111 13.09 2.54 -15.09
CA LEU A 111 13.93 1.43 -15.51
C LEU A 111 13.99 1.26 -17.04
N PHE A 112 12.90 1.51 -17.74
CA PHE A 112 12.76 1.13 -19.16
C PHE A 112 12.56 2.31 -20.11
N TYR A 113 12.24 3.50 -19.61
CA TYR A 113 11.89 4.66 -20.43
C TYR A 113 12.77 5.90 -20.15
N GLY A 114 14.03 5.68 -19.70
CA GLY A 114 15.01 6.75 -19.53
C GLY A 114 14.55 7.86 -18.55
N GLN A 115 13.74 7.50 -17.55
CA GLN A 115 13.19 8.44 -16.57
C GLN A 115 12.26 9.52 -17.17
N HIS A 116 11.67 9.26 -18.32
CA HIS A 116 10.66 10.13 -18.89
C HIS A 116 9.32 9.90 -18.16
N TYR A 117 9.12 10.64 -17.08
CA TYR A 117 7.90 10.54 -16.26
C TYR A 117 6.74 11.27 -16.93
N SER A 118 5.66 10.55 -17.20
CA SER A 118 4.44 11.11 -17.81
C SER A 118 3.22 10.55 -17.11
N ALA A 119 2.32 11.44 -16.69
CA ALA A 119 1.02 11.12 -16.07
C ALA A 119 1.11 10.16 -14.86
N THR A 120 2.19 10.21 -14.10
CA THR A 120 2.39 9.35 -12.90
C THR A 120 2.38 10.09 -11.58
N ASN A 121 2.37 11.42 -11.61
CA ASN A 121 2.28 12.23 -10.40
C ASN A 121 0.82 12.43 -9.99
N LEU A 122 0.54 12.27 -8.70
CA LEU A 122 -0.77 12.51 -8.10
C LEU A 122 -0.81 13.83 -7.30
N LEU A 123 0.24 14.61 -7.40
CA LEU A 123 0.35 15.97 -6.86
C LEU A 123 0.48 16.97 -8.01
N ASP A 124 -0.03 18.17 -7.79
CA ASP A 124 0.22 19.30 -8.69
C ASP A 124 1.44 20.11 -8.24
N GLY A 125 2.13 20.72 -9.21
CA GLY A 125 3.17 21.71 -9.00
C GLY A 125 4.46 21.24 -8.32
N GLU A 126 5.10 22.18 -7.62
CA GLU A 126 6.41 22.03 -6.96
C GLU A 126 6.39 21.23 -5.65
N ALA A 127 5.23 20.75 -5.20
CA ALA A 127 5.09 19.90 -4.00
C ALA A 127 5.90 18.59 -4.08
N HIS A 128 6.60 18.38 -5.20
CA HIS A 128 7.50 17.25 -5.48
C HIS A 128 8.93 17.40 -4.97
N GLY A 129 9.21 18.31 -4.04
CA GLY A 129 10.54 18.45 -3.45
C GLY A 129 11.21 17.10 -3.16
N GLU A 130 12.53 17.03 -3.27
CA GLU A 130 13.32 15.81 -3.00
C GLU A 130 13.07 15.23 -1.61
N GLU A 131 12.65 16.06 -0.66
CA GLU A 131 12.39 15.70 0.74
C GLU A 131 10.96 15.14 0.99
N GLY A 132 10.12 15.03 -0.03
CA GLY A 132 8.73 14.58 0.09
C GLY A 132 7.77 15.68 0.60
N VAL A 133 6.49 15.29 0.78
CA VAL A 133 5.44 16.21 1.25
C VAL A 133 5.60 16.46 2.75
N LYS A 134 5.63 17.74 3.14
CA LYS A 134 5.63 18.17 4.54
C LYS A 134 4.28 18.77 4.91
N LEU A 135 3.91 18.70 6.17
CA LEU A 135 2.74 19.40 6.69
C LEU A 135 2.97 20.90 6.68
N GLU A 136 1.90 21.67 6.47
CA GLU A 136 1.87 23.10 6.70
C GLU A 136 2.14 23.43 8.18
N ALA A 137 2.48 24.68 8.48
CA ALA A 137 2.78 25.12 9.85
C ALA A 137 1.62 24.91 10.84
N ASN A 138 0.38 24.84 10.36
CA ASN A 138 -0.82 24.54 11.12
C ASN A 138 -1.09 23.03 11.30
N GLY A 139 -0.23 22.16 10.76
CA GLY A 139 -0.38 20.71 10.79
C GLY A 139 -1.25 20.12 9.68
N ASP A 140 -1.77 20.92 8.76
CA ASP A 140 -2.55 20.47 7.63
C ASP A 140 -1.66 19.94 6.49
N MET A 141 -2.25 19.13 5.61
CA MET A 141 -1.63 18.79 4.33
C MET A 141 -1.67 19.99 3.40
N PRO A 142 -0.63 20.21 2.56
CA PRO A 142 -0.69 21.21 1.50
C PRO A 142 -1.95 21.06 0.62
N VAL A 143 -2.49 22.16 0.12
CA VAL A 143 -3.73 22.17 -0.68
C VAL A 143 -3.59 21.30 -1.95
N GLU A 144 -2.39 21.20 -2.48
CA GLU A 144 -2.06 20.43 -3.68
C GLU A 144 -2.02 18.91 -3.45
N VAL A 145 -2.16 18.47 -2.19
CA VAL A 145 -2.05 17.05 -1.82
C VAL A 145 -3.38 16.56 -1.27
N PRO A 146 -3.96 15.47 -1.83
CA PRO A 146 -5.16 14.87 -1.25
C PRO A 146 -4.95 14.48 0.22
N ASP A 147 -5.82 14.97 1.10
CA ASP A 147 -5.80 14.64 2.53
C ASP A 147 -6.71 13.43 2.81
N PHE A 148 -6.13 12.23 2.82
CA PHE A 148 -6.88 11.00 3.04
C PHE A 148 -7.36 10.84 4.50
N VAL A 149 -6.73 11.52 5.45
CA VAL A 149 -7.21 11.55 6.84
C VAL A 149 -8.54 12.31 6.90
N LYS A 150 -8.59 13.53 6.36
CA LYS A 150 -9.83 14.31 6.28
C LYS A 150 -10.91 13.59 5.47
N LEU A 151 -10.53 12.90 4.38
CA LEU A 151 -11.46 12.08 3.60
C LEU A 151 -12.08 10.97 4.45
N ALA A 152 -11.27 10.21 5.18
CA ALA A 152 -11.75 9.15 6.06
C ALA A 152 -12.68 9.69 7.15
N GLU A 153 -12.31 10.80 7.79
CA GLU A 153 -13.11 11.47 8.82
C GLU A 153 -14.44 11.99 8.27
N ALA A 154 -14.47 12.51 7.04
CA ALA A 154 -15.69 12.95 6.38
C ALA A 154 -16.71 11.83 6.17
N TYR A 155 -16.24 10.58 6.03
CA TYR A 155 -17.07 9.37 5.96
C TYR A 155 -17.35 8.74 7.34
N GLY A 156 -16.94 9.37 8.46
CA GLY A 156 -17.12 8.84 9.81
C GLY A 156 -16.13 7.74 10.21
N CYS A 157 -15.13 7.49 9.39
CA CYS A 157 -14.04 6.56 9.69
C CYS A 157 -13.00 7.22 10.60
N VAL A 158 -12.14 6.41 11.24
CA VAL A 158 -10.98 6.95 11.97
C VAL A 158 -9.84 7.20 10.99
N GLY A 159 -9.35 8.44 10.94
CA GLY A 159 -8.18 8.84 10.16
C GLY A 159 -6.94 8.96 11.04
N MET A 160 -5.81 8.43 10.57
CA MET A 160 -4.49 8.59 11.19
C MET A 160 -3.43 8.80 10.11
N ARG A 161 -2.30 9.41 10.47
CA ARG A 161 -1.16 9.62 9.56
C ARG A 161 0.15 9.27 10.24
N ALA A 162 1.12 8.76 9.47
CA ALA A 162 2.44 8.45 9.95
C ALA A 162 3.50 8.79 8.91
N PHE A 163 4.55 9.50 9.33
CA PHE A 163 5.73 9.86 8.53
C PHE A 163 6.96 9.05 8.93
N THR A 164 7.00 8.56 10.16
CA THR A 164 8.13 7.82 10.73
C THR A 164 7.77 6.38 11.05
N LYS A 165 8.80 5.56 11.25
CA LYS A 165 8.61 4.16 11.67
C LYS A 165 7.89 4.04 13.01
N ASP A 166 8.23 4.89 13.98
CA ASP A 166 7.66 4.81 15.33
C ASP A 166 6.19 5.26 15.33
N GLU A 167 5.84 6.31 14.57
CA GLU A 167 4.46 6.70 14.34
C GLU A 167 3.66 5.58 13.64
N ALA A 168 4.26 4.93 12.63
CA ALA A 168 3.62 3.80 11.95
C ALA A 168 3.30 2.65 12.91
N ILE A 169 4.25 2.28 13.77
CA ILE A 169 4.07 1.25 14.80
C ILE A 169 2.92 1.63 15.76
N ALA A 170 2.89 2.88 16.21
CA ALA A 170 1.85 3.39 17.11
C ALA A 170 0.46 3.39 16.44
N CYS A 171 0.38 3.84 15.19
CA CYS A 171 -0.87 3.84 14.42
C CYS A 171 -1.40 2.43 14.19
N ILE A 172 -0.55 1.47 13.82
CA ILE A 172 -0.94 0.06 13.63
C ILE A 172 -1.50 -0.51 14.92
N LYS A 173 -0.80 -0.30 16.05
CA LYS A 173 -1.26 -0.76 17.36
C LYS A 173 -2.64 -0.18 17.70
N LYS A 174 -2.81 1.13 17.53
CA LYS A 174 -4.10 1.78 17.78
C LYS A 174 -5.20 1.27 16.85
N ALA A 175 -4.92 1.05 15.58
CA ALA A 175 -5.88 0.51 14.63
C ALA A 175 -6.34 -0.91 15.02
N ASN A 176 -5.46 -1.75 15.56
CA ASN A 176 -5.81 -3.09 16.01
C ASN A 176 -6.79 -3.09 17.21
N GLU A 177 -6.85 -2.00 17.96
CA GLU A 177 -7.76 -1.83 19.10
C GLU A 177 -9.17 -1.37 18.67
N ILE A 178 -9.32 -0.80 17.46
CA ILE A 178 -10.59 -0.27 16.94
C ILE A 178 -11.27 -1.33 16.08
N ASN A 179 -12.44 -1.81 16.56
CA ASN A 179 -13.17 -2.90 15.90
C ASN A 179 -14.66 -2.59 15.67
N ASP A 180 -15.07 -1.33 15.81
CA ASP A 180 -16.45 -0.86 15.65
C ASP A 180 -16.68 -0.04 14.38
N ARG A 181 -15.62 0.34 13.66
CA ARG A 181 -15.68 1.17 12.47
C ARG A 181 -14.42 1.04 11.61
N PRO A 182 -14.44 1.51 10.34
CA PRO A 182 -13.25 1.54 9.49
C PRO A 182 -12.18 2.49 10.04
N VAL A 183 -10.92 2.12 9.83
CA VAL A 183 -9.74 2.92 10.18
C VAL A 183 -8.88 3.07 8.93
N LEU A 184 -8.46 4.30 8.62
CA LEU A 184 -7.49 4.58 7.57
C LEU A 184 -6.22 5.17 8.17
N ILE A 185 -5.08 4.60 7.82
CA ILE A 185 -3.76 5.13 8.18
C ILE A 185 -3.06 5.57 6.89
N ASP A 186 -2.86 6.88 6.74
CA ASP A 186 -2.07 7.47 5.65
C ASP A 186 -0.58 7.35 6.00
N PHE A 187 0.07 6.30 5.51
CA PHE A 187 1.50 6.12 5.64
C PHE A 187 2.23 6.87 4.53
N ARG A 188 2.91 7.95 4.88
CA ARG A 188 3.71 8.71 3.93
C ARG A 188 5.00 7.97 3.62
N VAL A 189 5.15 7.53 2.37
CA VAL A 189 6.30 6.75 1.91
C VAL A 189 7.04 7.45 0.79
N TRP A 190 8.30 7.08 0.58
CA TRP A 190 9.16 7.70 -0.41
C TRP A 190 8.70 7.37 -1.84
N LYS A 191 8.59 8.42 -2.70
CA LYS A 191 8.06 8.32 -4.06
C LYS A 191 8.91 7.48 -5.02
N ASP A 192 10.23 7.41 -4.76
CA ASP A 192 11.17 6.70 -5.62
C ASP A 192 11.53 5.30 -5.08
N ALA A 193 10.79 4.82 -4.06
CA ALA A 193 10.91 3.45 -3.59
C ALA A 193 10.53 2.47 -4.71
N MET A 194 11.36 1.45 -4.90
CA MET A 194 11.15 0.44 -5.94
C MET A 194 10.94 -0.94 -5.34
N VAL A 195 10.18 -1.78 -6.04
CA VAL A 195 10.02 -3.20 -5.70
C VAL A 195 11.21 -3.97 -6.28
N TRP A 196 11.89 -4.70 -5.42
CA TRP A 196 13.00 -5.56 -5.76
C TRP A 196 12.92 -6.91 -5.02
N PRO A 197 13.36 -8.02 -5.60
CA PRO A 197 13.71 -8.18 -7.02
C PRO A 197 12.46 -8.12 -7.91
N MET A 198 12.65 -7.96 -9.22
CA MET A 198 11.54 -8.03 -10.18
C MET A 198 11.94 -8.74 -11.47
N VAL A 199 10.95 -9.28 -12.17
CA VAL A 199 11.09 -9.83 -13.51
C VAL A 199 10.37 -8.89 -14.47
N ALA A 200 11.05 -8.43 -15.52
CA ALA A 200 10.45 -7.55 -16.52
C ALA A 200 9.37 -8.30 -17.33
N ALA A 201 8.36 -7.56 -17.81
CA ALA A 201 7.33 -8.14 -18.67
C ALA A 201 7.95 -8.80 -19.91
N GLY A 202 7.60 -10.06 -20.17
CA GLY A 202 8.15 -10.86 -21.28
C GLY A 202 9.51 -11.50 -21.03
N ALA A 203 10.16 -11.25 -19.89
CA ALA A 203 11.38 -11.92 -19.51
C ALA A 203 11.11 -13.31 -18.90
N SER A 204 12.13 -14.18 -18.88
CA SER A 204 12.09 -15.44 -18.15
C SER A 204 12.09 -15.21 -16.64
N ASN A 205 11.53 -16.16 -15.87
CA ASN A 205 11.65 -16.15 -14.42
C ASN A 205 13.10 -16.29 -13.91
N ASP A 206 14.01 -16.70 -14.80
CA ASP A 206 15.46 -16.77 -14.51
C ASP A 206 16.14 -15.40 -14.73
N ASP A 207 15.49 -14.47 -15.45
CA ASP A 207 16.01 -13.13 -15.76
C ASP A 207 15.57 -12.11 -14.67
N VAL A 208 16.01 -12.37 -13.44
CA VAL A 208 15.64 -11.55 -12.29
C VAL A 208 16.49 -10.29 -12.22
N THR A 209 15.84 -9.14 -12.17
CA THR A 209 16.50 -7.84 -11.97
C THR A 209 16.55 -7.51 -10.48
N TYR A 210 17.74 -7.23 -9.99
CA TYR A 210 18.00 -6.86 -8.59
C TYR A 210 18.28 -5.37 -8.45
N MET A 211 18.13 -4.86 -7.24
CA MET A 211 18.54 -3.50 -6.90
C MET A 211 20.03 -3.31 -7.25
N PRO A 212 20.40 -2.20 -7.92
CA PRO A 212 21.81 -1.91 -8.22
C PRO A 212 22.70 -2.03 -6.98
N GLY A 213 23.79 -2.76 -7.08
CA GLY A 213 24.74 -3.01 -5.98
C GLY A 213 24.39 -4.17 -5.05
N ILE A 214 23.24 -4.81 -5.20
CA ILE A 214 22.86 -6.04 -4.48
C ILE A 214 23.14 -7.24 -5.38
N LYS A 215 23.93 -8.19 -4.89
CA LYS A 215 24.16 -9.48 -5.54
C LYS A 215 23.08 -10.48 -5.10
N PRO A 216 22.66 -11.43 -5.98
CA PRO A 216 21.83 -12.55 -5.58
C PRO A 216 22.44 -13.31 -4.40
N LEU A 217 21.62 -13.82 -3.50
CA LEU A 217 22.07 -14.65 -2.38
C LEU A 217 22.65 -16.00 -2.82
N ARG A 218 22.36 -16.42 -4.06
CA ARG A 218 22.95 -17.59 -4.73
C ARG A 218 23.55 -17.14 -6.04
N ASP A 219 24.84 -17.31 -6.17
CA ASP A 219 25.55 -17.19 -7.44
C ASP A 219 25.62 -18.64 -8.00
N ASP A 220 24.47 -19.14 -8.49
CA ASP A 220 24.40 -20.49 -9.08
C ASP A 220 24.96 -20.52 -10.52
N THR A 221 25.66 -19.45 -10.95
CA THR A 221 26.29 -19.37 -12.28
C THR A 221 27.69 -19.96 -12.34
N THR A 222 28.20 -20.48 -11.25
CA THR A 222 29.48 -21.23 -11.28
C THR A 222 29.23 -22.74 -11.40
N GLY A 223 28.59 -23.14 -12.48
CA GLY A 223 28.68 -24.48 -13.02
C GLY A 223 29.97 -24.62 -13.82
N GLU A 224 31.13 -24.47 -13.20
CA GLU A 224 32.38 -24.99 -13.71
C GLU A 224 32.75 -26.21 -12.88
N ASN A 225 32.56 -27.36 -13.54
CA ASN A 225 33.36 -28.57 -13.34
C ASN A 225 34.43 -28.64 -14.44
#